data_faccaa517eaa4206265309f7904248c7
#
_entry.id   faccaa517eaa4206265309f7904248c7
#
_cell.length_a   1.000
_cell.length_b   1.000
_cell.length_c   1.000
_cell.angle_alpha   90.00
_cell.angle_beta   90.00
_cell.angle_gamma   90.00
#
_symmetry.space_group_name_H-M   'P 1'
#
loop_
_entity.id
_entity.type
_entity.pdbx_description
1 polymer ?
#
loop_
_entity_poly.entity_id
_entity_poly.type
_entity_poly.pdbx_seq_one_letter_code
_entity_poly.pdbx_strand_id
1 'polypeptide(L)'
;MSDATALEQADAMIEKAWGRPIDVLETLAVRRPVEDPLLRSAMHIRSSLVVSNNTVAVHQDRLHALTRPGHVPAFYDLERITSSAVDLRVAQTESRTALQAISHVIEAREAAVTADRAPSLSLAQAAVARSARPGPTTGPARPVGRCRPLSAPRWP
;
A
#
# COMPACT_ATOMS: atom_id res chain seq x y z
N MET A 1 24.86 18.89 0.11
CA MET A 1 23.59 18.31 0.63
C MET A 1 23.58 16.89 0.13
N SER A 2 23.67 15.91 1.04
CA SER A 2 23.59 14.50 0.64
C SER A 2 22.15 14.24 0.21
N ASP A 3 21.95 13.88 -1.05
CA ASP A 3 20.65 13.43 -1.52
C ASP A 3 20.28 12.14 -0.75
N ALA A 4 19.10 12.12 -0.16
CA ALA A 4 18.61 10.95 0.54
C ALA A 4 18.61 9.74 -0.41
N THR A 5 19.11 8.62 0.07
CA THR A 5 19.10 7.37 -0.71
C THR A 5 17.65 6.91 -0.96
N ALA A 6 17.45 6.10 -2.00
CA ALA A 6 16.13 5.52 -2.29
C ALA A 6 15.58 4.73 -1.10
N LEU A 7 16.47 4.08 -0.32
CA LEU A 7 16.08 3.35 0.88
C LEU A 7 15.60 4.29 2.00
N GLU A 8 16.33 5.37 2.28
CA GLU A 8 15.93 6.36 3.29
C GLU A 8 14.60 7.03 2.92
N GLN A 9 14.38 7.30 1.63
CA GLN A 9 13.12 7.82 1.14
C GLN A 9 11.97 6.82 1.35
N ALA A 10 12.19 5.54 1.04
CA ALA A 10 11.21 4.49 1.26
C ALA A 10 10.85 4.35 2.74
N ASP A 11 11.85 4.34 3.62
CA ASP A 11 11.67 4.25 5.07
C ASP A 11 10.81 5.40 5.59
N ALA A 12 11.15 6.64 5.21
CA ALA A 12 10.38 7.83 5.59
C ALA A 12 8.91 7.78 5.09
N MET A 13 8.67 7.28 3.88
CA MET A 13 7.32 7.11 3.32
C MET A 13 6.51 6.08 4.11
N ILE A 14 7.11 4.93 4.42
CA ILE A 14 6.46 3.85 5.18
C ILE A 14 6.19 4.31 6.62
N GLU A 15 7.16 4.88 7.31
CA GLU A 15 7.00 5.41 8.67
C GLU A 15 5.88 6.45 8.75
N LYS A 16 5.83 7.37 7.80
CA LYS A 16 4.76 8.36 7.70
C LYS A 16 3.39 7.73 7.52
N ALA A 17 3.28 6.70 6.65
CA ALA A 17 2.00 6.06 6.34
C ALA A 17 1.45 5.22 7.50
N TRP A 18 2.31 4.54 8.26
CA TRP A 18 1.90 3.70 9.39
C TRP A 18 2.05 4.39 10.76
N GLY A 19 2.72 5.55 10.84
CA GLY A 19 2.89 6.32 12.07
C GLY A 19 3.78 5.63 13.12
N ARG A 20 4.69 4.75 12.69
CA ARG A 20 5.60 3.98 13.55
C ARG A 20 6.99 3.87 12.93
N PRO A 21 8.05 3.74 13.76
CA PRO A 21 9.41 3.51 13.28
C PRO A 21 9.52 2.20 12.48
N ILE A 22 10.46 2.18 11.53
CA ILE A 22 10.63 1.08 10.57
C ILE A 22 10.94 -0.27 11.22
N ASP A 23 11.74 -0.28 12.27
CA ASP A 23 12.12 -1.47 13.04
C ASP A 23 10.90 -2.14 13.72
N VAL A 24 9.98 -1.32 14.24
CA VAL A 24 8.71 -1.80 14.83
C VAL A 24 7.81 -2.37 13.74
N LEU A 25 7.73 -1.70 12.57
CA LEU A 25 6.92 -2.15 11.44
C LEU A 25 7.44 -3.47 10.85
N GLU A 26 8.76 -3.62 10.76
CA GLU A 26 9.40 -4.87 10.32
C GLU A 26 9.07 -6.03 11.26
N THR A 27 9.16 -5.80 12.56
CA THR A 27 8.78 -6.78 13.58
C THR A 27 7.30 -7.17 13.47
N LEU A 28 6.41 -6.21 13.26
CA LEU A 28 4.96 -6.45 13.10
C LEU A 28 4.66 -7.26 11.82
N ALA A 29 5.29 -6.91 10.70
CA ALA A 29 5.10 -7.61 9.44
C ALA A 29 5.50 -9.10 9.51
N VAL A 30 6.53 -9.41 10.31
CA VAL A 30 6.98 -10.79 10.54
C VAL A 30 6.09 -11.54 11.53
N ARG A 31 5.74 -10.90 12.66
CA ARG A 31 4.99 -11.58 13.74
C ARG A 31 3.51 -11.75 13.43
N ARG A 32 2.92 -10.83 12.66
CA ARG A 32 1.47 -10.79 12.38
C ARG A 32 1.17 -10.57 10.90
N PRO A 33 1.60 -11.48 10.03
CA PRO A 33 1.55 -11.29 8.57
C PRO A 33 0.14 -11.19 7.99
N VAL A 34 -0.87 -11.62 8.73
CA VAL A 34 -2.28 -11.65 8.29
C VAL A 34 -3.03 -10.37 8.68
N GLU A 35 -2.57 -9.66 9.72
CA GLU A 35 -3.29 -8.48 10.24
C GLU A 35 -3.19 -7.27 9.28
N ASP A 36 -2.03 -7.08 8.63
CA ASP A 36 -1.84 -5.99 7.67
C ASP A 36 -1.09 -6.51 6.43
N PRO A 37 -1.81 -6.99 5.40
CA PRO A 37 -1.20 -7.49 4.18
C PRO A 37 -0.51 -6.40 3.37
N LEU A 38 -0.94 -5.12 3.48
CA LEU A 38 -0.32 -4.00 2.79
C LEU A 38 1.02 -3.64 3.44
N LEU A 39 1.12 -3.67 4.77
CA LEU A 39 2.39 -3.52 5.48
C LEU A 39 3.38 -4.60 5.06
N ARG A 40 2.93 -5.85 5.02
CA ARG A 40 3.77 -6.97 4.58
C ARG A 40 4.29 -6.77 3.15
N SER A 41 3.44 -6.29 2.24
CA SER A 41 3.83 -5.98 0.86
C SER A 41 4.86 -4.85 0.81
N ALA A 42 4.66 -3.77 1.57
CA ALA A 42 5.61 -2.68 1.68
C ALA A 42 6.98 -3.15 2.20
N MET A 43 7.00 -3.99 3.25
CA MET A 43 8.24 -4.55 3.80
C MET A 43 8.95 -5.49 2.83
N HIS A 44 8.23 -6.24 2.02
CA HIS A 44 8.81 -7.08 0.98
C HIS A 44 9.49 -6.24 -0.12
N ILE A 45 8.82 -5.18 -0.58
CA ILE A 45 9.40 -4.25 -1.56
C ILE A 45 10.62 -3.53 -0.97
N ARG A 46 10.56 -3.11 0.29
CA ARG A 46 11.69 -2.53 1.01
C ARG A 46 12.90 -3.47 1.06
N SER A 47 12.68 -4.75 1.34
CA SER A 47 13.76 -5.75 1.35
C SER A 47 14.45 -5.87 -0.01
N SER A 48 13.71 -5.82 -1.11
CA SER A 48 14.28 -5.78 -2.47
C SER A 48 15.08 -4.48 -2.69
N LEU A 49 14.57 -3.35 -2.17
CA LEU A 49 15.23 -2.06 -2.28
C LEU A 49 16.57 -2.01 -1.54
N VAL A 50 16.70 -2.69 -0.39
CA VAL A 50 17.99 -2.84 0.31
C VAL A 50 19.03 -3.50 -0.60
N VAL A 51 18.66 -4.55 -1.33
CA VAL A 51 19.54 -5.23 -2.28
C VAL A 51 19.95 -4.30 -3.43
N SER A 52 18.98 -3.63 -4.06
CA SER A 52 19.26 -2.69 -5.16
C SER A 52 20.12 -1.52 -4.70
N ASN A 53 19.89 -0.99 -3.50
CA ASN A 53 20.70 0.11 -2.93
C ASN A 53 22.16 -0.32 -2.70
N ASN A 54 22.40 -1.52 -2.18
CA ASN A 54 23.74 -2.08 -2.04
C ASN A 54 24.41 -2.27 -3.41
N THR A 55 23.67 -2.73 -4.42
CA THR A 55 24.17 -2.89 -5.79
C THR A 55 24.58 -1.54 -6.38
N VAL A 56 23.78 -0.49 -6.18
CA VAL A 56 24.12 0.88 -6.60
C VAL A 56 25.43 1.32 -5.96
N ALA A 57 25.60 1.17 -4.66
CA ALA A 57 26.81 1.56 -3.94
C ALA A 57 28.05 0.82 -4.49
N VAL A 58 27.97 -0.50 -4.67
CA VAL A 58 29.07 -1.32 -5.19
C VAL A 58 29.50 -0.86 -6.60
N HIS A 59 28.55 -0.61 -7.49
CA HIS A 59 28.89 -0.19 -8.86
C HIS A 59 29.40 1.26 -8.91
N GLN A 60 28.90 2.15 -8.07
CA GLN A 60 29.43 3.50 -7.92
C GLN A 60 30.89 3.48 -7.46
N ASP A 61 31.21 2.73 -6.41
CA ASP A 61 32.57 2.58 -5.90
C ASP A 61 33.51 1.99 -6.94
N ARG A 62 33.04 0.98 -7.69
CA ARG A 62 33.82 0.36 -8.77
C ARG A 62 34.11 1.36 -9.90
N LEU A 63 33.09 2.10 -10.34
CA LEU A 63 33.26 3.14 -11.36
C LEU A 63 34.23 4.23 -10.87
N HIS A 64 34.08 4.66 -9.62
CA HIS A 64 34.95 5.66 -9.02
C HIS A 64 36.42 5.19 -8.97
N ALA A 65 36.65 3.92 -8.64
CA ALA A 65 37.99 3.33 -8.63
C ALA A 65 38.62 3.26 -10.03
N LEU A 66 37.82 2.87 -11.04
CA LEU A 66 38.28 2.72 -12.43
C LEU A 66 38.46 4.06 -13.17
N THR A 67 37.79 5.13 -12.72
CA THR A 67 37.84 6.46 -13.36
C THR A 67 38.63 7.48 -12.57
N ARG A 68 39.48 7.04 -11.62
CA ARG A 68 40.33 7.96 -10.84
C ARG A 68 41.21 8.84 -11.72
N PRO A 69 41.37 10.13 -11.37
CA PRO A 69 42.30 11.01 -12.05
C PRO A 69 43.74 10.43 -12.07
N GLY A 70 44.35 10.37 -13.23
CA GLY A 70 45.70 9.81 -13.43
C GLY A 70 45.74 8.29 -13.71
N HIS A 71 44.61 7.58 -13.60
CA HIS A 71 44.52 6.20 -14.07
C HIS A 71 44.31 6.16 -15.60
N VAL A 72 45.20 5.48 -16.32
CA VAL A 72 45.04 5.23 -17.77
C VAL A 72 44.35 3.85 -17.88
N PRO A 73 43.08 3.78 -18.26
CA PRO A 73 42.37 2.50 -18.30
C PRO A 73 42.95 1.63 -19.43
N ALA A 74 43.20 0.36 -19.11
CA ALA A 74 43.54 -0.66 -20.10
C ALA A 74 42.27 -1.10 -20.84
N PHE A 75 42.42 -1.83 -21.95
CA PHE A 75 41.30 -2.28 -22.77
C PHE A 75 40.22 -3.04 -21.97
N TYR A 76 40.65 -3.92 -21.07
CA TYR A 76 39.74 -4.66 -20.19
C TYR A 76 39.05 -3.79 -19.11
N ASP A 77 39.68 -2.66 -18.74
CA ASP A 77 39.05 -1.70 -17.82
C ASP A 77 37.89 -0.96 -18.50
N LEU A 78 37.98 -0.68 -19.79
CA LEU A 78 36.88 -0.08 -20.56
C LEU A 78 35.65 -0.99 -20.60
N GLU A 79 35.84 -2.30 -20.77
CA GLU A 79 34.76 -3.29 -20.71
C GLU A 79 34.11 -3.32 -19.32
N ARG A 80 34.93 -3.33 -18.26
CA ARG A 80 34.46 -3.29 -16.87
C ARG A 80 33.71 -2.01 -16.51
N ILE A 81 34.18 -0.85 -17.02
CA ILE A 81 33.49 0.43 -16.86
C ILE A 81 32.10 0.37 -17.52
N THR A 82 32.04 -0.12 -18.76
CA THR A 82 30.80 -0.22 -19.51
C THR A 82 29.80 -1.15 -18.81
N SER A 83 30.24 -2.34 -18.41
CA SER A 83 29.40 -3.29 -17.66
C SER A 83 28.90 -2.68 -16.36
N SER A 84 29.80 -2.10 -15.55
CA SER A 84 29.40 -1.49 -14.27
C SER A 84 28.44 -0.31 -14.44
N ALA A 85 28.56 0.46 -15.53
CA ALA A 85 27.66 1.55 -15.82
C ALA A 85 26.25 1.05 -16.22
N VAL A 86 26.17 -0.04 -16.98
CA VAL A 86 24.90 -0.69 -17.31
C VAL A 86 24.23 -1.23 -16.06
N ASP A 87 24.98 -1.98 -15.24
CA ASP A 87 24.46 -2.58 -13.99
C ASP A 87 23.99 -1.50 -13.01
N LEU A 88 24.71 -0.38 -12.90
CA LEU A 88 24.29 0.77 -12.11
C LEU A 88 22.96 1.36 -12.59
N ARG A 89 22.78 1.51 -13.90
CA ARG A 89 21.51 2.01 -14.47
C ARG A 89 20.36 1.07 -14.20
N VAL A 90 20.57 -0.24 -14.30
CA VAL A 90 19.57 -1.25 -13.97
C VAL A 90 19.18 -1.14 -12.51
N ALA A 91 20.13 -1.15 -11.59
CA ALA A 91 19.88 -1.04 -10.16
C ALA A 91 19.16 0.27 -9.76
N GLN A 92 19.51 1.40 -10.40
CA GLN A 92 18.80 2.67 -10.21
C GLN A 92 17.35 2.63 -10.71
N THR A 93 17.11 1.95 -11.84
CA THR A 93 15.75 1.79 -12.38
C THR A 93 14.91 0.92 -11.48
N GLU A 94 15.46 -0.18 -10.97
CA GLU A 94 14.82 -1.06 -9.99
C GLU A 94 14.47 -0.30 -8.71
N SER A 95 15.38 0.53 -8.19
CA SER A 95 15.14 1.35 -7.02
C SER A 95 13.98 2.35 -7.23
N ARG A 96 13.90 2.98 -8.38
CA ARG A 96 12.78 3.88 -8.73
C ARG A 96 11.46 3.13 -8.83
N THR A 97 11.47 1.96 -9.46
CA THR A 97 10.28 1.10 -9.58
C THR A 97 9.80 0.63 -8.21
N ALA A 98 10.72 0.26 -7.32
CA ALA A 98 10.40 -0.11 -5.95
C ALA A 98 9.77 1.06 -5.16
N LEU A 99 10.30 2.28 -5.28
CA LEU A 99 9.70 3.47 -4.67
C LEU A 99 8.27 3.74 -5.18
N GLN A 100 8.04 3.61 -6.48
CA GLN A 100 6.70 3.74 -7.06
C GLN A 100 5.75 2.66 -6.53
N ALA A 101 6.21 1.42 -6.42
CA ALA A 101 5.42 0.33 -5.87
C ALA A 101 5.05 0.57 -4.39
N ILE A 102 5.96 1.12 -3.57
CA ILE A 102 5.66 1.54 -2.19
C ILE A 102 4.59 2.64 -2.18
N SER A 103 4.69 3.64 -3.05
CA SER A 103 3.66 4.70 -3.17
C SER A 103 2.28 4.11 -3.44
N HIS A 104 2.16 3.17 -4.39
CA HIS A 104 0.88 2.52 -4.70
C HIS A 104 0.34 1.68 -3.53
N VAL A 105 1.21 1.02 -2.76
CA VAL A 105 0.78 0.30 -1.54
C VAL A 105 0.22 1.27 -0.50
N ILE A 106 0.85 2.44 -0.33
CA ILE A 106 0.39 3.49 0.59
C ILE A 106 -0.96 4.05 0.13
N GLU A 107 -1.11 4.36 -1.16
CA GLU A 107 -2.38 4.83 -1.75
C GLU A 107 -3.51 3.80 -1.54
N ALA A 108 -3.22 2.52 -1.78
CA ALA A 108 -4.19 1.44 -1.54
C ALA A 108 -4.61 1.36 -0.07
N ARG A 109 -3.68 1.57 0.87
CA ARG A 109 -3.97 1.62 2.30
C ARG A 109 -4.88 2.80 2.66
N GLU A 110 -4.59 4.00 2.14
CA GLU A 110 -5.40 5.20 2.37
C GLU A 110 -6.82 5.02 1.81
N ALA A 111 -6.94 4.42 0.62
CA ALA A 111 -8.22 4.10 0.01
C ALA A 111 -9.02 3.10 0.86
N ALA A 112 -8.39 2.06 1.40
CA ALA A 112 -9.03 1.09 2.28
C ALA A 112 -9.55 1.75 3.58
N VAL A 113 -8.75 2.57 4.23
CA VAL A 113 -9.15 3.33 5.44
C VAL A 113 -10.32 4.28 5.15
N THR A 114 -10.34 4.88 3.98
CA THR A 114 -11.43 5.78 3.56
C THR A 114 -12.71 4.97 3.29
N ALA A 115 -12.60 3.82 2.63
CA ALA A 115 -13.73 2.92 2.36
C ALA A 115 -14.36 2.38 3.66
N ASP A 116 -13.56 2.03 4.66
CA ASP A 116 -14.04 1.56 5.97
C ASP A 116 -14.80 2.64 6.76
N ARG A 117 -14.46 3.91 6.55
CA ARG A 117 -15.16 5.05 7.17
C ARG A 117 -16.50 5.38 6.50
N ALA A 118 -16.62 5.17 5.19
CA ALA A 118 -17.81 5.55 4.42
C ALA A 118 -19.10 4.82 4.86
N PRO A 119 -19.12 3.48 5.10
CA PRO A 119 -20.33 2.77 5.52
C PRO A 119 -20.80 3.16 6.92
N SER A 120 -19.90 3.50 7.85
CA SER A 120 -20.28 3.91 9.21
C SER A 120 -20.97 5.27 9.22
N LEU A 121 -20.58 6.21 8.35
CA LEU A 121 -21.28 7.48 8.18
C LEU A 121 -22.67 7.29 7.56
N SER A 122 -22.80 6.42 6.56
CA SER A 122 -24.09 6.08 5.94
C SER A 122 -25.07 5.45 6.92
N LEU A 123 -24.60 4.54 7.77
CA LEU A 123 -25.43 3.91 8.82
C LEU A 123 -25.85 4.90 9.90
N ALA A 124 -24.97 5.82 10.30
CA ALA A 124 -25.29 6.87 11.27
C ALA A 124 -26.34 7.85 10.69
N GLN A 125 -26.21 8.25 9.45
CA GLN A 125 -27.19 9.09 8.76
C GLN A 125 -28.55 8.39 8.60
N ALA A 126 -28.57 7.11 8.27
CA ALA A 126 -29.79 6.31 8.17
C ALA A 126 -30.47 6.09 9.55
N ALA A 127 -29.71 6.03 10.64
CA ALA A 127 -30.24 5.96 11.99
C ALA A 127 -30.90 7.29 12.41
N VAL A 128 -30.26 8.42 12.13
CA VAL A 128 -30.78 9.77 12.38
C VAL A 128 -32.06 10.02 11.56
N ALA A 129 -32.08 9.65 10.27
CA ALA A 129 -33.24 9.78 9.41
C ALA A 129 -34.44 8.94 9.88
N ARG A 130 -34.20 7.76 10.46
CA ARG A 130 -35.23 6.92 11.08
C ARG A 130 -35.78 7.51 12.37
N SER A 131 -34.94 8.14 13.17
CA SER A 131 -35.36 8.78 14.42
C SER A 131 -36.16 10.08 14.19
N ALA A 132 -35.96 10.73 13.06
CA ALA A 132 -36.65 11.97 12.67
C ALA A 132 -38.02 11.73 11.99
N ARG A 133 -38.43 10.47 11.77
CA ARG A 133 -39.72 10.17 11.14
C ARG A 133 -40.81 10.32 12.21
N PRO A 134 -41.78 11.27 12.07
CA PRO A 134 -42.89 11.39 12.99
C PRO A 134 -43.69 10.08 12.97
N GLY A 135 -44.02 9.59 14.16
CA GLY A 135 -44.76 8.35 14.34
C GLY A 135 -46.11 8.36 13.60
N PRO A 136 -46.63 7.17 13.24
CA PRO A 136 -47.88 7.08 12.53
C PRO A 136 -48.99 7.66 13.40
N THR A 137 -49.64 8.72 12.93
CA THR A 137 -50.87 9.29 13.47
C THR A 137 -51.92 8.16 13.48
N THR A 138 -52.36 7.81 14.65
CA THR A 138 -53.45 6.87 14.91
C THR A 138 -54.72 7.41 14.26
N GLY A 139 -55.05 6.94 13.05
CA GLY A 139 -56.34 7.20 12.41
C GLY A 139 -57.40 6.24 12.95
N PRO A 140 -58.68 6.66 13.00
CA PRO A 140 -59.73 5.92 13.67
C PRO A 140 -60.05 4.57 13.01
N ALA A 141 -60.35 3.57 13.85
CA ALA A 141 -60.69 2.20 13.50
C ALA A 141 -61.86 2.12 12.50
N ARG A 142 -61.65 1.38 11.41
CA ARG A 142 -62.72 0.98 10.46
C ARG A 142 -63.19 -0.45 10.78
N PRO A 143 -64.49 -0.73 10.71
CA PRO A 143 -65.08 -1.97 11.24
C PRO A 143 -64.77 -3.20 10.34
N VAL A 144 -64.70 -4.32 11.04
CA VAL A 144 -64.47 -5.68 10.61
C VAL A 144 -65.45 -6.15 9.52
N GLY A 145 -64.92 -6.40 8.30
CA GLY A 145 -65.63 -7.13 7.24
C GLY A 145 -65.28 -8.62 7.27
N ARG A 146 -66.33 -9.46 7.31
CA ARG A 146 -66.30 -10.92 7.41
C ARG A 146 -65.40 -11.59 6.39
N CYS A 147 -64.55 -12.47 6.89
CA CYS A 147 -63.76 -13.42 6.08
C CYS A 147 -64.66 -14.52 5.48
N ARG A 148 -64.54 -14.73 4.20
CA ARG A 148 -65.07 -15.87 3.45
C ARG A 148 -63.93 -16.86 3.23
N PRO A 149 -64.03 -18.17 3.49
CA PRO A 149 -62.97 -19.14 3.23
C PRO A 149 -62.94 -19.50 1.74
N LEU A 150 -61.79 -19.38 1.11
CA LEU A 150 -61.52 -19.90 -0.24
C LEU A 150 -60.71 -21.19 -0.12
N SER A 151 -61.24 -22.19 -0.79
CA SER A 151 -60.80 -23.58 -0.91
C SER A 151 -59.37 -23.72 -1.43
N ALA A 152 -58.63 -24.69 -0.93
CA ALA A 152 -57.30 -25.09 -1.38
C ALA A 152 -57.32 -25.81 -2.75
N PRO A 153 -56.37 -25.58 -3.66
CA PRO A 153 -56.14 -26.44 -4.78
C PRO A 153 -55.25 -27.64 -4.41
N ARG A 154 -55.70 -28.82 -4.83
CA ARG A 154 -55.01 -30.10 -4.77
C ARG A 154 -54.08 -30.24 -5.97
N TRP A 155 -52.84 -30.61 -5.71
CA TRP A 155 -51.84 -30.94 -6.74
C TRP A 155 -51.83 -32.46 -6.93
N PRO A 156 -51.58 -32.92 -8.22
CA PRO A 156 -51.39 -34.32 -8.49
C PRO A 156 -49.98 -34.83 -8.16
#